data_e9bed45bdc48030de297c01a4756051f
#
_entry.id   e9bed45bdc48030de297c01a4756051f
#
_cell.length_a   1.000
_cell.length_b   1.000
_cell.length_c   1.000
_cell.angle_alpha   90.00
_cell.angle_beta   90.00
_cell.angle_gamma   90.00
#
_symmetry.space_group_name_H-M   'P 1'
#
loop_
_entity.id
_entity.type
_entity.pdbx_description
1 polymer ?
#
loop_
_entity_poly.entity_id
_entity_poly.type
_entity_poly.pdbx_seq_one_letter_code
_entity_poly.pdbx_strand_id
1 'polypeptide(L)'
;MLTRLLHVFPVLAMLGGGIRFSGNDVTLIINGQATTLTQEQLADRLKAMPAAQLAKAEVMLAAPARYHVRGMAINIVTKDYVGTNRLSGQIIGGLQQSKYAEGFGNLYLSMQRGKFGLDAQYQYRDGNSYDESSRMANHPLGNKRVNYQDETSQKSFGITHDYRLGMNYTFSKSHRLDVAYTGKWDKSCDNSYTTGSSKSGMYRGSHAYLHNVDVNYSLPFGLNVSGSYTNYRTPQQQRLDGTISANEYATETERKLTSGSEQTISKWMFTADQAHSFAHGWGLSYGIKGQFASNKSYQTTRDKEGNMLDNATSSVDINERIWNVYAGFSKQINKSISIEASVAAEQYHSPIWDKWRIYPSLNALWNINDSHLLNLSFSSNSEFPSYWSIMSSVYYSSAYTEIHGNPDLKPYSYYNVNLMWQIKRRYTLMAFASLKPDYSVQLPYQTTDRMAVILKETNFNYVNSFGLQASAIFRAGKWLNGNVFAAGIYKHDKSNHFFDLPFDRQKLSVVLGGTASIKLCNTQDVRLILNPFFQSKVIQGVYDISPIFRMNAKLQWSSHDGKWGLRINGSNIFNSKADTRSVQGNQDYRMKINNDWATVTFAVIYKFGGYKEKKVKAIDTSRMGH
;
A
#
# COMPACT_ATOMS: atom_id res chain seq x y z
N MET A 1 5.61 -8.39 12.91
CA MET A 1 5.97 -9.22 11.72
C MET A 1 6.49 -8.36 10.58
N LEU A 2 5.75 -7.34 10.15
CA LEU A 2 6.11 -6.49 9.00
C LEU A 2 7.54 -5.93 9.07
N THR A 3 7.94 -5.38 10.22
CA THR A 3 9.31 -4.85 10.40
C THR A 3 10.40 -5.90 10.12
N ARG A 4 10.11 -7.18 10.38
CA ARG A 4 11.05 -8.28 10.12
C ARG A 4 11.12 -8.61 8.64
N LEU A 5 10.00 -8.56 7.91
CA LEU A 5 9.96 -8.75 6.46
C LEU A 5 10.78 -7.69 5.74
N LEU A 6 10.58 -6.42 6.09
CA LEU A 6 11.36 -5.30 5.54
C LEU A 6 12.87 -5.41 5.84
N HIS A 7 13.22 -6.08 6.94
CA HIS A 7 14.62 -6.28 7.34
C HIS A 7 15.29 -7.42 6.59
N VAL A 8 14.53 -8.42 6.19
CA VAL A 8 15.02 -9.62 5.50
C VAL A 8 15.10 -9.40 3.99
N PHE A 9 14.20 -8.59 3.44
CA PHE A 9 14.18 -8.25 2.03
C PHE A 9 14.60 -6.79 1.83
N PRO A 10 15.89 -6.55 1.53
CA PRO A 10 16.46 -5.20 1.49
C PRO A 10 15.84 -4.27 0.45
N VAL A 11 15.08 -4.81 -0.45
CA VAL A 11 14.46 -4.11 -1.58
C VAL A 11 13.00 -3.73 -1.29
N LEU A 12 12.46 -4.19 -0.15
CA LEU A 12 11.14 -3.81 0.31
C LEU A 12 11.19 -2.49 1.08
N ALA A 13 10.37 -1.55 0.69
CA ALA A 13 10.19 -0.29 1.38
C ALA A 13 8.71 -0.06 1.68
N MET A 14 8.40 0.57 2.81
CA MET A 14 7.07 1.12 3.05
C MET A 14 7.03 2.56 2.54
N LEU A 15 6.24 2.81 1.51
CA LEU A 15 6.05 4.13 0.92
C LEU A 15 4.55 4.35 0.69
N GLY A 16 4.02 5.47 1.17
CA GLY A 16 2.60 5.83 0.96
C GLY A 16 1.59 4.81 1.53
N GLY A 17 1.90 4.18 2.68
CA GLY A 17 1.02 3.19 3.32
C GLY A 17 1.11 1.76 2.76
N GLY A 18 1.75 1.53 1.61
CA GLY A 18 1.94 0.21 0.97
C GLY A 18 3.36 -0.33 1.04
N ILE A 19 3.50 -1.63 0.83
CA ILE A 19 4.81 -2.28 0.67
C ILE A 19 5.20 -2.21 -0.80
N ARG A 20 6.41 -1.71 -1.08
CA ARG A 20 6.96 -1.64 -2.43
C ARG A 20 8.25 -2.43 -2.54
N PHE A 21 8.42 -3.07 -3.67
CA PHE A 21 9.63 -3.77 -4.05
C PHE A 21 10.19 -3.11 -5.31
N SER A 22 11.38 -2.50 -5.21
CA SER A 22 11.99 -1.77 -6.35
C SER A 22 11.06 -0.72 -6.97
N GLY A 23 10.24 -0.05 -6.16
CA GLY A 23 9.28 0.96 -6.63
C GLY A 23 7.93 0.41 -7.14
N ASN A 24 7.79 -0.90 -7.31
CA ASN A 24 6.52 -1.54 -7.68
C ASN A 24 5.71 -1.93 -6.44
N ASP A 25 4.40 -1.83 -6.52
CA ASP A 25 3.50 -2.25 -5.46
C ASP A 25 3.53 -3.77 -5.31
N VAL A 26 3.50 -4.24 -4.06
CA VAL A 26 3.55 -5.66 -3.71
C VAL A 26 2.26 -6.05 -3.00
N THR A 27 1.59 -7.06 -3.52
CA THR A 27 0.39 -7.62 -2.90
C THR A 27 0.76 -8.54 -1.74
N LEU A 28 0.15 -8.32 -0.57
CA LEU A 28 0.30 -9.21 0.57
C LEU A 28 -0.73 -10.35 0.50
N ILE A 29 -0.28 -11.55 0.82
CA ILE A 29 -1.09 -12.75 0.93
C ILE A 29 -0.78 -13.40 2.29
N ILE A 30 -1.75 -13.99 2.93
CA ILE A 30 -1.53 -14.71 4.19
C ILE A 30 -2.01 -16.15 4.04
N ASN A 31 -1.11 -17.10 4.26
CA ASN A 31 -1.35 -18.55 4.13
C ASN A 31 -1.89 -18.97 2.74
N GLY A 32 -1.43 -18.27 1.69
CA GLY A 32 -1.81 -18.59 0.31
C GLY A 32 -3.20 -18.11 -0.11
N GLN A 33 -3.89 -17.34 0.71
CA GLN A 33 -5.28 -16.97 0.48
C GLN A 33 -5.42 -15.50 0.09
N ALA A 34 -6.17 -15.24 -0.96
CA ALA A 34 -6.63 -13.90 -1.31
C ALA A 34 -7.68 -13.44 -0.28
N THR A 35 -7.75 -12.14 -0.05
CA THR A 35 -8.68 -11.51 0.89
C THR A 35 -9.30 -10.27 0.25
N THR A 36 -10.46 -9.86 0.75
CA THR A 36 -11.12 -8.61 0.36
C THR A 36 -10.58 -7.39 1.12
N LEU A 37 -9.67 -7.59 2.08
CA LEU A 37 -9.00 -6.52 2.80
C LEU A 37 -8.04 -5.75 1.88
N THR A 38 -7.92 -4.44 2.09
CA THR A 38 -6.95 -3.62 1.39
C THR A 38 -5.52 -3.94 1.82
N GLN A 39 -4.53 -3.54 1.01
CA GLN A 39 -3.11 -3.74 1.35
C GLN A 39 -2.71 -3.01 2.64
N GLU A 40 -3.30 -1.85 2.91
CA GLU A 40 -3.11 -1.11 4.15
C GLU A 40 -3.63 -1.88 5.37
N GLN A 41 -4.86 -2.40 5.28
CA GLN A 41 -5.47 -3.24 6.33
C GLN A 41 -4.66 -4.51 6.60
N LEU A 42 -4.13 -5.15 5.55
CA LEU A 42 -3.23 -6.30 5.69
C LEU A 42 -1.89 -5.91 6.32
N ALA A 43 -1.33 -4.76 5.95
CA ALA A 43 -0.10 -4.25 6.55
C ALA A 43 -0.30 -3.97 8.05
N ASP A 44 -1.42 -3.38 8.44
CA ASP A 44 -1.77 -3.14 9.85
C ASP A 44 -1.94 -4.45 10.61
N ARG A 45 -2.60 -5.44 10.02
CA ARG A 45 -2.66 -6.80 10.57
C ARG A 45 -1.26 -7.38 10.81
N LEU A 46 -0.33 -7.24 9.86
CA LEU A 46 1.04 -7.74 10.00
C LEU A 46 1.87 -6.94 11.03
N LYS A 47 1.60 -5.66 11.23
CA LYS A 47 2.25 -4.85 12.28
C LYS A 47 1.89 -5.37 13.67
N ALA A 48 0.64 -5.73 13.90
CA ALA A 48 0.17 -6.26 15.17
C ALA A 48 0.56 -7.74 15.39
N MET A 49 0.76 -8.51 14.32
CA MET A 49 1.12 -9.93 14.39
C MET A 49 2.54 -10.16 14.91
N PRO A 50 2.74 -11.08 15.88
CA PRO A 50 4.08 -11.41 16.37
C PRO A 50 4.97 -12.01 15.28
N ALA A 51 6.25 -11.62 15.24
CA ALA A 51 7.22 -12.18 14.30
C ALA A 51 7.47 -13.68 14.49
N ALA A 52 7.24 -14.23 15.69
CA ALA A 52 7.40 -15.65 15.97
C ALA A 52 6.32 -16.54 15.32
N GLN A 53 5.19 -15.96 14.91
CA GLN A 53 4.17 -16.66 14.12
C GLN A 53 4.61 -16.92 12.68
N LEU A 54 5.62 -16.23 12.19
CA LEU A 54 6.13 -16.41 10.83
C LEU A 54 6.82 -17.78 10.71
N ALA A 55 6.33 -18.63 9.83
CA ALA A 55 7.01 -19.85 9.40
C ALA A 55 7.97 -19.51 8.24
N LYS A 56 7.45 -18.89 7.19
CA LYS A 56 8.20 -18.41 6.02
C LYS A 56 7.51 -17.21 5.38
N ALA A 57 8.25 -16.46 4.59
CA ALA A 57 7.73 -15.47 3.66
C ALA A 57 8.21 -15.85 2.25
N GLU A 58 7.27 -15.97 1.33
CA GLU A 58 7.53 -16.30 -0.07
C GLU A 58 7.39 -15.03 -0.88
N VAL A 59 8.48 -14.55 -1.45
CA VAL A 59 8.48 -13.40 -2.36
C VAL A 59 8.35 -13.92 -3.78
N MET A 60 7.30 -13.49 -4.44
CA MET A 60 6.98 -13.85 -5.83
C MET A 60 7.10 -12.62 -6.69
N LEU A 61 8.03 -12.60 -7.65
CA LEU A 61 8.17 -11.50 -8.61
C LEU A 61 7.01 -11.48 -9.62
N ALA A 62 6.41 -12.64 -9.87
CA ALA A 62 5.13 -12.81 -10.56
C ALA A 62 4.31 -13.85 -9.77
N ALA A 63 3.23 -13.41 -9.16
CA ALA A 63 2.36 -14.32 -8.43
C ALA A 63 1.63 -15.26 -9.39
N PRO A 64 1.70 -16.59 -9.17
CA PRO A 64 0.89 -17.54 -9.91
C PRO A 64 -0.60 -17.29 -9.75
N ALA A 65 -1.38 -17.58 -10.78
CA ALA A 65 -2.83 -17.30 -10.80
C ALA A 65 -3.62 -17.98 -9.68
N ARG A 66 -3.11 -19.10 -9.13
CA ARG A 66 -3.71 -19.82 -7.99
C ARG A 66 -3.85 -18.99 -6.71
N TYR A 67 -3.16 -17.89 -6.58
CA TYR A 67 -3.31 -16.98 -5.45
C TYR A 67 -4.39 -15.91 -5.66
N HIS A 68 -5.04 -15.88 -6.81
CA HIS A 68 -6.04 -14.87 -7.20
C HIS A 68 -5.57 -13.42 -7.07
N VAL A 69 -4.26 -13.23 -7.03
CA VAL A 69 -3.57 -11.93 -7.05
C VAL A 69 -2.63 -11.88 -8.25
N ARG A 70 -2.22 -10.69 -8.65
CA ARG A 70 -1.42 -10.47 -9.85
C ARG A 70 -0.24 -9.57 -9.56
N GLY A 71 0.79 -9.62 -10.41
CA GLY A 71 2.00 -8.86 -10.20
C GLY A 71 2.89 -9.47 -9.12
N MET A 72 3.65 -8.63 -8.45
CA MET A 72 4.49 -9.05 -7.32
C MET A 72 3.66 -9.33 -6.08
N ALA A 73 4.00 -10.39 -5.35
CA ALA A 73 3.33 -10.72 -4.11
C ALA A 73 4.29 -11.26 -3.04
N ILE A 74 3.89 -11.11 -1.78
CA ILE A 74 4.54 -11.75 -0.64
C ILE A 74 3.51 -12.59 0.09
N ASN A 75 3.70 -13.90 0.08
CA ASN A 75 2.89 -14.82 0.86
C ASN A 75 3.52 -15.03 2.24
N ILE A 76 2.80 -14.60 3.26
CA ILE A 76 3.16 -14.78 4.67
C ILE A 76 2.57 -16.09 5.15
N VAL A 77 3.41 -17.09 5.32
CA VAL A 77 2.99 -18.39 5.85
C VAL A 77 3.20 -18.39 7.36
N THR A 78 2.13 -18.62 8.10
CA THR A 78 2.17 -18.70 9.56
C THR A 78 2.49 -20.13 10.00
N LYS A 79 3.04 -20.27 11.22
CA LYS A 79 3.31 -21.58 11.81
C LYS A 79 2.02 -22.31 12.14
N ASP A 80 2.00 -23.59 11.87
CA ASP A 80 0.98 -24.50 12.33
C ASP A 80 1.40 -25.12 13.66
N TYR A 81 0.49 -25.14 14.63
CA TYR A 81 0.67 -25.70 15.97
C TYR A 81 -0.32 -26.82 16.26
N VAL A 82 -0.91 -27.43 15.24
CA VAL A 82 -1.87 -28.53 15.38
C VAL A 82 -1.27 -29.67 16.23
N GLY A 83 -2.08 -30.23 17.12
CA GLY A 83 -1.67 -31.31 18.02
C GLY A 83 -0.95 -30.85 19.29
N THR A 84 -0.78 -29.53 19.49
CA THR A 84 -0.18 -28.99 20.71
C THR A 84 -1.22 -28.34 21.62
N ASN A 85 -0.90 -28.24 22.94
CA ASN A 85 -1.65 -27.41 23.87
C ASN A 85 -0.79 -26.17 24.19
N ARG A 86 -1.19 -25.02 23.70
CA ARG A 86 -0.40 -23.81 23.83
C ARG A 86 -1.29 -22.58 23.91
N LEU A 87 -0.95 -21.71 24.87
CA LEU A 87 -1.42 -20.33 24.92
C LEU A 87 -0.20 -19.42 24.80
N SER A 88 -0.24 -18.46 23.90
CA SER A 88 0.82 -17.46 23.76
C SER A 88 0.24 -16.12 23.33
N GLY A 89 0.93 -15.06 23.71
CA GLY A 89 0.46 -13.73 23.34
C GLY A 89 1.55 -12.67 23.45
N GLN A 90 1.18 -11.48 22.99
CA GLN A 90 2.01 -10.30 23.03
C GLN A 90 1.14 -9.08 23.33
N ILE A 91 1.62 -8.23 24.23
CA ILE A 91 1.06 -6.91 24.50
C ILE A 91 2.12 -5.88 24.10
N ILE A 92 1.72 -4.85 23.38
CA ILE A 92 2.57 -3.71 23.04
C ILE A 92 1.80 -2.45 23.44
N GLY A 93 2.45 -1.57 24.19
CA GLY A 93 1.95 -0.24 24.49
C GLY A 93 3.02 0.79 24.16
N GLY A 94 2.62 1.95 23.68
CA GLY A 94 3.60 2.97 23.34
C GLY A 94 3.01 4.34 23.05
N LEU A 95 3.93 5.28 22.92
CA LEU A 95 3.66 6.67 22.57
C LEU A 95 4.51 7.04 21.36
N GLN A 96 3.92 7.80 20.47
CA GLN A 96 4.58 8.39 19.32
C GLN A 96 4.49 9.90 19.43
N GLN A 97 5.61 10.59 19.28
CA GLN A 97 5.71 12.04 19.32
C GLN A 97 6.28 12.55 18.00
N SER A 98 5.47 13.32 17.30
CA SER A 98 5.90 14.22 16.22
C SER A 98 5.70 15.67 16.69
N LYS A 99 4.90 16.47 16.00
CA LYS A 99 4.44 17.77 16.52
C LYS A 99 3.44 17.59 17.67
N TYR A 100 2.65 16.50 17.63
CA TYR A 100 1.72 16.10 18.67
C TYR A 100 1.98 14.65 19.11
N ALA A 101 1.44 14.30 20.27
CA ALA A 101 1.55 12.96 20.81
C ALA A 101 0.38 12.08 20.31
N GLU A 102 0.69 10.81 20.05
CA GLU A 102 -0.27 9.74 19.78
C GLU A 102 0.01 8.56 20.71
N GLY A 103 -1.05 7.97 21.27
CA GLY A 103 -1.00 6.74 22.05
C GLY A 103 -1.37 5.53 21.19
N PHE A 104 -0.76 4.37 21.46
CA PHE A 104 -1.20 3.12 20.83
C PHE A 104 -1.03 1.91 21.74
N GLY A 105 -1.91 0.94 21.55
CA GLY A 105 -1.85 -0.35 22.23
C GLY A 105 -2.22 -1.49 21.30
N ASN A 106 -1.52 -2.63 21.42
CA ASN A 106 -1.80 -3.84 20.64
C ASN A 106 -1.82 -5.05 21.57
N LEU A 107 -2.84 -5.88 21.43
CA LEU A 107 -2.96 -7.19 22.06
C LEU A 107 -3.05 -8.26 20.97
N TYR A 108 -2.25 -9.29 21.10
CA TYR A 108 -2.36 -10.49 20.28
C TYR A 108 -2.38 -11.72 21.19
N LEU A 109 -3.37 -12.60 20.98
CA LEU A 109 -3.52 -13.87 21.66
C LEU A 109 -3.60 -14.99 20.62
N SER A 110 -2.99 -16.13 20.93
CA SER A 110 -3.10 -17.36 20.12
C SER A 110 -3.15 -18.55 21.05
N MET A 111 -4.20 -19.33 20.92
CA MET A 111 -4.43 -20.57 21.66
C MET A 111 -4.52 -21.73 20.67
N GLN A 112 -3.88 -22.83 21.00
CA GLN A 112 -4.05 -24.11 20.32
C GLN A 112 -4.37 -25.17 21.36
N ARG A 113 -5.41 -25.96 21.13
CA ARG A 113 -5.79 -27.10 21.96
C ARG A 113 -6.14 -28.29 21.08
N GLY A 114 -5.16 -29.21 20.93
CA GLY A 114 -5.32 -30.34 20.01
C GLY A 114 -5.59 -29.85 18.56
N LYS A 115 -6.77 -30.20 18.03
CA LYS A 115 -7.22 -29.83 16.66
C LYS A 115 -7.83 -28.43 16.55
N PHE A 116 -8.17 -27.80 17.67
CA PHE A 116 -8.81 -26.49 17.71
C PHE A 116 -7.79 -25.38 17.95
N GLY A 117 -7.84 -24.34 17.14
CA GLY A 117 -7.04 -23.13 17.29
C GLY A 117 -7.92 -21.88 17.35
N LEU A 118 -7.49 -20.92 18.16
CA LEU A 118 -8.10 -19.61 18.29
C LEU A 118 -7.01 -18.55 18.23
N ASP A 119 -7.23 -17.47 17.48
CA ASP A 119 -6.41 -16.26 17.53
C ASP A 119 -7.29 -15.04 17.71
N ALA A 120 -6.85 -14.11 18.54
CA ALA A 120 -7.51 -12.83 18.76
C ALA A 120 -6.48 -11.71 18.68
N GLN A 121 -6.89 -10.62 18.07
CA GLN A 121 -6.08 -9.42 17.92
C GLN A 121 -6.93 -8.19 18.19
N TYR A 122 -6.38 -7.25 18.93
CA TYR A 122 -6.96 -5.94 19.14
C TYR A 122 -5.88 -4.88 19.06
N GLN A 123 -6.16 -3.81 18.34
CA GLN A 123 -5.29 -2.63 18.22
C GLN A 123 -6.10 -1.38 18.50
N TYR A 124 -5.53 -0.52 19.30
CA TYR A 124 -6.03 0.81 19.62
C TYR A 124 -4.99 1.85 19.25
N ARG A 125 -5.44 2.98 18.69
CA ARG A 125 -4.62 4.16 18.45
C ARG A 125 -5.48 5.40 18.66
N ASP A 126 -4.93 6.40 19.34
CA ASP A 126 -5.53 7.71 19.46
C ASP A 126 -4.47 8.79 19.45
N GLY A 127 -4.83 9.97 18.96
CA GLY A 127 -3.92 11.11 19.00
C GLY A 127 -4.16 12.13 17.92
N ASN A 128 -3.23 13.10 17.88
CA ASN A 128 -3.24 14.16 16.90
C ASN A 128 -2.05 14.04 15.95
N SER A 129 -2.31 14.22 14.66
CA SER A 129 -1.28 14.45 13.64
C SER A 129 -1.31 15.88 13.12
N TYR A 130 -0.26 16.26 12.40
CA TYR A 130 -0.13 17.61 11.87
C TYR A 130 0.54 17.59 10.50
N ASP A 131 -0.07 18.29 9.55
CA ASP A 131 0.43 18.46 8.21
C ASP A 131 0.60 19.93 7.88
N GLU A 132 1.61 20.24 7.09
CA GLU A 132 1.84 21.56 6.53
C GLU A 132 2.04 21.47 5.02
N SER A 133 1.52 22.43 4.30
CA SER A 133 1.85 22.63 2.89
C SER A 133 1.97 24.11 2.57
N SER A 134 2.85 24.44 1.65
CA SER A 134 2.93 25.79 1.07
C SER A 134 2.84 25.69 -0.45
N ARG A 135 2.10 26.61 -1.03
CA ARG A 135 1.91 26.71 -2.49
C ARG A 135 2.39 28.07 -2.97
N MET A 136 3.10 28.06 -4.07
CA MET A 136 3.51 29.25 -4.81
C MET A 136 3.13 29.04 -6.28
N ALA A 137 2.48 30.02 -6.86
CA ALA A 137 2.05 29.95 -8.24
C ALA A 137 2.14 31.33 -8.92
N ASN A 138 2.44 31.29 -10.19
CA ASN A 138 2.20 32.40 -11.07
C ASN A 138 1.00 32.02 -11.95
N HIS A 139 -0.21 32.22 -11.36
CA HIS A 139 -1.47 31.67 -11.87
C HIS A 139 -1.89 32.33 -13.16
N PRO A 140 -2.15 31.58 -14.25
CA PRO A 140 -2.67 32.17 -15.49
C PRO A 140 -4.15 32.52 -15.31
N LEU A 141 -4.54 33.76 -15.62
CA LEU A 141 -5.92 34.25 -15.58
C LEU A 141 -6.21 35.05 -16.84
N GLY A 142 -6.83 34.42 -17.84
CA GLY A 142 -6.94 35.01 -19.18
C GLY A 142 -5.56 35.31 -19.76
N ASN A 143 -5.36 36.56 -20.17
CA ASN A 143 -4.08 37.05 -20.73
C ASN A 143 -3.10 37.58 -19.66
N LYS A 144 -3.44 37.47 -18.38
CA LYS A 144 -2.66 37.99 -17.26
C LYS A 144 -2.11 36.86 -16.40
N ARG A 145 -1.16 37.19 -15.52
CA ARG A 145 -0.65 36.28 -14.50
C ARG A 145 -0.78 36.89 -13.12
N VAL A 146 -1.25 36.08 -12.17
CA VAL A 146 -1.48 36.50 -10.79
C VAL A 146 -0.53 35.74 -9.87
N ASN A 147 0.28 36.48 -9.13
CA ASN A 147 1.11 35.88 -8.09
C ASN A 147 0.22 35.36 -6.96
N TYR A 148 0.35 34.09 -6.67
CA TYR A 148 -0.38 33.40 -5.61
C TYR A 148 0.59 32.71 -4.66
N GLN A 149 0.40 32.95 -3.39
CA GLN A 149 1.15 32.26 -2.33
C GLN A 149 0.26 32.01 -1.14
N ASP A 150 0.23 30.78 -0.65
CA ASP A 150 -0.43 30.43 0.59
C ASP A 150 0.32 29.36 1.39
N GLU A 151 -0.05 29.29 2.66
CA GLU A 151 0.39 28.25 3.59
C GLU A 151 -0.84 27.63 4.23
N THR A 152 -0.90 26.31 4.24
CA THR A 152 -1.97 25.53 4.89
C THR A 152 -1.37 24.71 6.01
N SER A 153 -1.98 24.82 7.19
CA SER A 153 -1.72 23.95 8.33
C SER A 153 -2.95 23.11 8.64
N GLN A 154 -2.77 21.83 8.88
CA GLN A 154 -3.85 20.92 9.25
C GLN A 154 -3.50 20.18 10.53
N LYS A 155 -4.42 20.22 11.49
CA LYS A 155 -4.40 19.38 12.67
C LYS A 155 -5.48 18.33 12.53
N SER A 156 -5.10 17.07 12.60
CA SER A 156 -6.01 15.92 12.54
C SER A 156 -6.01 15.21 13.88
N PHE A 157 -7.18 14.87 14.38
CA PHE A 157 -7.39 13.98 15.50
C PHE A 157 -7.99 12.68 15.01
N GLY A 158 -7.50 11.53 15.50
CA GLY A 158 -8.03 10.22 15.13
C GLY A 158 -8.10 9.27 16.31
N ILE A 159 -9.14 8.42 16.31
CA ILE A 159 -9.26 7.24 17.18
C ILE A 159 -9.54 6.05 16.27
N THR A 160 -8.75 5.00 16.41
CA THR A 160 -8.91 3.78 15.63
C THR A 160 -8.95 2.56 16.54
N HIS A 161 -9.92 1.68 16.30
CA HIS A 161 -10.01 0.36 16.88
C HIS A 161 -10.02 -0.68 15.76
N ASP A 162 -9.02 -1.53 15.73
CA ASP A 162 -8.96 -2.69 14.85
C ASP A 162 -9.06 -3.96 15.69
N TYR A 163 -9.89 -4.90 15.29
CA TYR A 163 -10.06 -6.16 16.01
C TYR A 163 -10.25 -7.33 15.06
N ARG A 164 -9.72 -8.48 15.46
CA ARG A 164 -9.86 -9.73 14.72
C ARG A 164 -10.02 -10.91 15.67
N LEU A 165 -10.91 -11.81 15.31
CA LEU A 165 -11.09 -13.10 15.92
C LEU A 165 -11.02 -14.17 14.83
N GLY A 166 -10.10 -15.12 14.97
CA GLY A 166 -9.93 -16.23 14.04
C GLY A 166 -10.05 -17.56 14.79
N MET A 167 -10.75 -18.50 14.19
CA MET A 167 -10.89 -19.86 14.68
C MET A 167 -10.51 -20.84 13.58
N ASN A 168 -9.86 -21.93 13.95
CA ASN A 168 -9.59 -23.01 13.01
C ASN A 168 -9.82 -24.37 13.66
N TYR A 169 -10.26 -25.31 12.84
CA TYR A 169 -10.37 -26.71 13.22
C TYR A 169 -9.74 -27.60 12.16
N THR A 170 -8.78 -28.41 12.59
CA THR A 170 -8.04 -29.32 11.71
C THR A 170 -8.55 -30.74 11.92
N PHE A 171 -9.35 -31.24 10.99
CA PHE A 171 -9.88 -32.61 11.00
C PHE A 171 -8.76 -33.64 10.76
N SER A 172 -7.93 -33.38 9.74
CA SER A 172 -6.73 -34.13 9.37
C SER A 172 -5.68 -33.21 8.76
N LYS A 173 -4.50 -33.70 8.36
CA LYS A 173 -3.42 -32.88 7.75
C LYS A 173 -3.83 -32.10 6.50
N SER A 174 -4.77 -32.62 5.74
CA SER A 174 -5.29 -32.01 4.49
C SER A 174 -6.75 -31.58 4.60
N HIS A 175 -7.34 -31.59 5.80
CA HIS A 175 -8.75 -31.29 6.00
C HIS A 175 -8.88 -30.26 7.14
N ARG A 176 -9.14 -29.01 6.79
CA ARG A 176 -9.12 -27.88 7.73
C ARG A 176 -10.18 -26.85 7.39
N LEU A 177 -10.84 -26.34 8.41
CA LEU A 177 -11.74 -25.19 8.35
C LEU A 177 -11.12 -24.03 9.12
N ASP A 178 -11.04 -22.87 8.49
CA ASP A 178 -10.66 -21.59 9.10
C ASP A 178 -11.81 -20.60 8.93
N VAL A 179 -12.17 -19.91 10.02
CA VAL A 179 -13.17 -18.84 10.03
C VAL A 179 -12.56 -17.64 10.74
N ALA A 180 -12.69 -16.46 10.17
CA ALA A 180 -12.20 -15.25 10.80
C ALA A 180 -13.18 -14.09 10.63
N TYR A 181 -13.30 -13.29 11.67
CA TYR A 181 -13.94 -11.99 11.64
C TYR A 181 -12.91 -10.90 11.87
N THR A 182 -12.94 -9.87 11.04
CA THR A 182 -12.10 -8.67 11.17
C THR A 182 -12.99 -7.45 11.15
N GLY A 183 -12.81 -6.54 12.10
CA GLY A 183 -13.53 -5.28 12.15
C GLY A 183 -12.60 -4.11 12.39
N LYS A 184 -13.02 -2.94 11.90
CA LYS A 184 -12.39 -1.65 12.16
C LYS A 184 -13.47 -0.63 12.47
N TRP A 185 -13.21 0.17 13.48
CA TRP A 185 -13.91 1.41 13.75
C TRP A 185 -12.90 2.54 13.81
N ASP A 186 -13.16 3.58 13.04
CA ASP A 186 -12.29 4.75 12.92
C ASP A 186 -13.14 6.01 13.05
N LYS A 187 -12.64 6.98 13.80
CA LYS A 187 -13.19 8.34 13.87
C LYS A 187 -12.04 9.31 13.62
N SER A 188 -12.23 10.22 12.70
CA SER A 188 -11.28 11.29 12.43
C SER A 188 -11.94 12.65 12.35
N CYS A 189 -11.15 13.68 12.71
CA CYS A 189 -11.54 15.07 12.65
C CYS A 189 -10.33 15.90 12.21
N ASP A 190 -10.46 16.60 11.09
CA ASP A 190 -9.42 17.45 10.53
C ASP A 190 -9.85 18.91 10.61
N ASN A 191 -8.94 19.75 11.08
CA ASN A 191 -9.07 21.20 11.04
C ASN A 191 -7.90 21.77 10.24
N SER A 192 -8.20 22.38 9.12
CA SER A 192 -7.21 23.03 8.24
C SER A 192 -7.42 24.53 8.22
N TYR A 193 -6.31 25.24 8.26
CA TYR A 193 -6.27 26.70 8.13
C TYR A 193 -5.29 27.10 7.04
N THR A 194 -5.77 27.90 6.08
CA THR A 194 -4.96 28.45 5.00
C THR A 194 -4.84 29.95 5.17
N THR A 195 -3.63 30.47 4.98
CA THR A 195 -3.31 31.91 5.05
C THR A 195 -2.47 32.34 3.86
N GLY A 196 -2.55 33.61 3.48
CA GLY A 196 -1.85 34.20 2.33
C GLY A 196 -2.80 34.78 1.30
N SER A 197 -2.58 34.54 0.02
CA SER A 197 -3.46 34.96 -1.09
C SER A 197 -4.85 34.31 -1.03
N SER A 198 -4.98 33.19 -0.36
CA SER A 198 -6.24 32.58 0.04
C SER A 198 -6.27 32.49 1.56
N LYS A 199 -7.45 32.74 2.13
CA LYS A 199 -7.70 32.54 3.56
C LYS A 199 -8.86 31.57 3.69
N SER A 200 -8.68 30.44 4.39
CA SER A 200 -9.79 29.51 4.61
C SER A 200 -9.63 28.72 5.90
N GLY A 201 -10.76 28.40 6.52
CA GLY A 201 -10.91 27.41 7.55
C GLY A 201 -11.71 26.23 7.01
N MET A 202 -11.23 25.03 7.17
CA MET A 202 -11.96 23.82 6.82
C MET A 202 -12.02 22.88 8.02
N TYR A 203 -13.22 22.41 8.30
CA TYR A 203 -13.47 21.31 9.21
C TYR A 203 -13.95 20.10 8.41
N ARG A 204 -13.39 18.92 8.72
CA ARG A 204 -13.88 17.64 8.19
C ARG A 204 -13.95 16.63 9.32
N GLY A 205 -15.12 16.03 9.51
CA GLY A 205 -15.34 14.92 10.42
C GLY A 205 -15.72 13.67 9.64
N SER A 206 -15.14 12.54 9.97
CA SER A 206 -15.51 11.26 9.36
C SER A 206 -15.52 10.12 10.37
N HIS A 207 -16.32 9.09 10.06
CA HIS A 207 -16.29 7.80 10.71
C HIS A 207 -16.11 6.73 9.63
N ALA A 208 -15.39 5.66 9.96
CA ALA A 208 -15.32 4.51 9.08
C ALA A 208 -15.61 3.23 9.85
N TYR A 209 -16.41 2.37 9.25
CA TYR A 209 -16.79 1.08 9.79
C TYR A 209 -16.45 0.02 8.77
N LEU A 210 -15.71 -1.01 9.19
CA LEU A 210 -15.40 -2.17 8.38
C LEU A 210 -15.82 -3.43 9.12
N HIS A 211 -16.49 -4.32 8.43
CA HIS A 211 -16.78 -5.67 8.87
C HIS A 211 -16.41 -6.64 7.76
N ASN A 212 -15.57 -7.62 8.09
CA ASN A 212 -15.16 -8.65 7.16
C ASN A 212 -15.28 -10.02 7.83
N VAL A 213 -15.83 -10.97 7.11
CA VAL A 213 -15.89 -12.38 7.49
C VAL A 213 -15.21 -13.19 6.39
N ASP A 214 -14.23 -14.00 6.76
CA ASP A 214 -13.54 -14.94 5.87
C ASP A 214 -13.78 -16.38 6.33
N VAL A 215 -14.12 -17.26 5.41
CA VAL A 215 -14.25 -18.70 5.62
C VAL A 215 -13.39 -19.41 4.59
N ASN A 216 -12.52 -20.31 5.04
CA ASN A 216 -11.67 -21.12 4.16
C ASN A 216 -11.79 -22.58 4.55
N TYR A 217 -12.03 -23.43 3.58
CA TYR A 217 -12.21 -24.86 3.78
C TYR A 217 -11.32 -25.65 2.82
N SER A 218 -10.32 -26.30 3.38
CA SER A 218 -9.44 -27.23 2.67
C SER A 218 -9.97 -28.65 2.80
N LEU A 219 -10.20 -29.31 1.68
CA LEU A 219 -10.75 -30.66 1.60
C LEU A 219 -9.63 -31.70 1.40
N PRO A 220 -9.83 -32.95 1.84
CA PRO A 220 -8.79 -34.02 1.83
C PRO A 220 -8.21 -34.29 0.43
N PHE A 221 -9.01 -34.13 -0.62
CA PHE A 221 -8.61 -34.37 -2.02
C PHE A 221 -7.94 -33.15 -2.69
N GLY A 222 -7.57 -32.13 -1.91
CA GLY A 222 -6.79 -30.97 -2.38
C GLY A 222 -7.62 -29.82 -2.91
N LEU A 223 -8.97 -29.88 -2.88
CA LEU A 223 -9.83 -28.74 -3.19
C LEU A 223 -9.84 -27.75 -2.02
N ASN A 224 -9.59 -26.49 -2.32
CA ASN A 224 -9.72 -25.38 -1.39
C ASN A 224 -10.89 -24.48 -1.84
N VAL A 225 -11.83 -24.25 -0.93
CA VAL A 225 -12.97 -23.35 -1.16
C VAL A 225 -12.89 -22.21 -0.16
N SER A 226 -13.04 -20.97 -0.64
CA SER A 226 -13.11 -19.83 0.26
C SER A 226 -14.32 -18.94 -0.04
N GLY A 227 -14.82 -18.31 1.00
CA GLY A 227 -15.82 -17.26 0.93
C GLY A 227 -15.40 -16.09 1.80
N SER A 228 -15.59 -14.87 1.31
CA SER A 228 -15.32 -13.65 2.05
C SER A 228 -16.45 -12.66 1.83
N TYR A 229 -16.87 -12.01 2.91
CA TYR A 229 -17.81 -10.89 2.88
C TYR A 229 -17.19 -9.69 3.55
N THR A 230 -17.27 -8.54 2.90
CA THR A 230 -16.85 -7.25 3.46
C THR A 230 -17.99 -6.23 3.34
N ASN A 231 -18.26 -5.54 4.44
CA ASN A 231 -19.06 -4.34 4.44
C ASN A 231 -18.20 -3.17 4.95
N TYR A 232 -18.20 -2.07 4.21
CA TYR A 232 -17.50 -0.85 4.56
C TYR A 232 -18.46 0.33 4.43
N ARG A 233 -18.47 1.20 5.45
CA ARG A 233 -19.30 2.41 5.47
C ARG A 233 -18.48 3.57 6.01
N THR A 234 -18.52 4.72 5.31
CA THR A 234 -17.81 5.94 5.72
C THR A 234 -18.68 7.19 5.51
N PRO A 235 -19.49 7.60 6.50
CA PRO A 235 -20.11 8.92 6.51
C PRO A 235 -19.07 10.00 6.80
N GLN A 236 -19.20 11.13 6.13
CA GLN A 236 -18.32 12.26 6.26
C GLN A 236 -19.09 13.57 6.21
N GLN A 237 -18.65 14.55 6.98
CA GLN A 237 -19.15 15.92 6.96
C GLN A 237 -17.98 16.88 6.77
N GLN A 238 -18.20 17.92 5.98
CA GLN A 238 -17.24 18.98 5.73
C GLN A 238 -17.90 20.33 5.84
N ARG A 239 -17.16 21.28 6.40
CA ARG A 239 -17.50 22.72 6.35
C ARG A 239 -16.27 23.48 5.88
N LEU A 240 -16.43 24.29 4.86
CA LEU A 240 -15.42 25.19 4.32
C LEU A 240 -15.93 26.62 4.41
N ASP A 241 -15.12 27.51 4.97
CA ASP A 241 -15.30 28.97 4.94
C ASP A 241 -13.99 29.58 4.44
N GLY A 242 -14.02 30.26 3.29
CA GLY A 242 -12.79 30.77 2.71
C GLY A 242 -13.00 31.84 1.66
N THR A 243 -11.95 32.63 1.48
CA THR A 243 -11.88 33.70 0.48
C THR A 243 -10.57 33.61 -0.28
N ILE A 244 -10.60 34.01 -1.54
CA ILE A 244 -9.41 34.35 -2.33
C ILE A 244 -9.40 35.90 -2.42
N SER A 245 -8.30 36.49 -1.95
CA SER A 245 -8.19 37.96 -1.88
C SER A 245 -8.29 38.60 -3.26
N ALA A 246 -9.05 39.68 -3.34
CA ALA A 246 -9.09 40.53 -4.52
C ALA A 246 -7.70 41.16 -4.79
N ASN A 247 -7.36 41.29 -6.04
CA ASN A 247 -6.21 42.08 -6.52
C ASN A 247 -6.59 42.81 -7.82
N GLU A 248 -5.66 43.53 -8.40
CA GLU A 248 -5.91 44.31 -9.64
C GLU A 248 -6.36 43.45 -10.84
N TYR A 249 -6.24 42.10 -10.75
CA TYR A 249 -6.54 41.16 -11.83
C TYR A 249 -7.67 40.20 -11.53
N ALA A 250 -8.07 40.07 -10.27
CA ALA A 250 -9.11 39.15 -9.85
C ALA A 250 -10.02 39.76 -8.77
N THR A 251 -11.31 39.51 -8.87
CA THR A 251 -12.28 39.90 -7.84
C THR A 251 -12.15 38.95 -6.64
N GLU A 252 -12.52 39.43 -5.46
CA GLU A 252 -12.63 38.59 -4.29
C GLU A 252 -13.66 37.48 -4.53
N THR A 253 -13.26 36.23 -4.22
CA THR A 253 -14.13 35.05 -4.34
C THR A 253 -14.36 34.46 -2.96
N GLU A 254 -15.60 34.50 -2.51
CA GLU A 254 -16.01 33.85 -1.26
C GLU A 254 -16.52 32.42 -1.53
N ARG A 255 -16.13 31.46 -0.69
CA ARG A 255 -16.64 30.07 -0.69
C ARG A 255 -17.02 29.68 0.72
N LYS A 256 -18.33 29.62 0.99
CA LYS A 256 -18.88 29.08 2.25
C LYS A 256 -19.75 27.88 1.92
N LEU A 257 -19.28 26.72 2.30
CA LEU A 257 -19.86 25.44 1.86
C LEU A 257 -20.03 24.50 3.05
N THR A 258 -21.13 23.75 3.02
CA THR A 258 -21.33 22.59 3.90
C THR A 258 -21.60 21.38 3.03
N SER A 259 -20.82 20.31 3.23
CA SER A 259 -20.95 19.07 2.46
C SER A 259 -21.17 17.88 3.37
N GLY A 260 -22.10 17.02 2.99
CA GLY A 260 -22.29 15.69 3.59
C GLY A 260 -22.07 14.63 2.52
N SER A 261 -21.34 13.59 2.84
CA SER A 261 -21.13 12.45 1.94
C SER A 261 -21.14 11.13 2.71
N GLU A 262 -21.53 10.07 2.03
CA GLU A 262 -21.41 8.72 2.56
C GLU A 262 -21.10 7.75 1.43
N GLN A 263 -20.23 6.81 1.72
CA GLN A 263 -19.98 5.66 0.87
C GLN A 263 -20.28 4.37 1.64
N THR A 264 -21.05 3.49 1.03
CA THR A 264 -21.29 2.13 1.54
C THR A 264 -20.90 1.13 0.46
N ILE A 265 -19.99 0.21 0.80
CA ILE A 265 -19.53 -0.87 -0.09
C ILE A 265 -19.84 -2.20 0.56
N SER A 266 -20.54 -3.08 -0.14
CA SER A 266 -20.74 -4.48 0.23
C SER A 266 -20.12 -5.35 -0.83
N LYS A 267 -19.25 -6.29 -0.42
CA LYS A 267 -18.47 -7.12 -1.34
C LYS A 267 -18.47 -8.58 -0.92
N TRP A 268 -18.85 -9.46 -1.83
CA TRP A 268 -18.75 -10.91 -1.71
C TRP A 268 -17.65 -11.43 -2.63
N MET A 269 -16.89 -12.39 -2.17
CA MET A 269 -15.91 -13.10 -2.98
C MET A 269 -15.98 -14.60 -2.65
N PHE A 270 -15.92 -15.43 -3.66
CA PHE A 270 -15.86 -16.88 -3.57
C PHE A 270 -14.72 -17.39 -4.44
N THR A 271 -13.97 -18.37 -3.96
CA THR A 271 -12.96 -19.07 -4.77
C THR A 271 -13.11 -20.57 -4.62
N ALA A 272 -12.75 -21.31 -5.66
CA ALA A 272 -12.58 -22.76 -5.60
C ALA A 272 -11.34 -23.13 -6.41
N ASP A 273 -10.37 -23.77 -5.76
CA ASP A 273 -9.02 -23.97 -6.28
C ASP A 273 -8.59 -25.42 -6.10
N GLN A 274 -8.06 -26.01 -7.16
CA GLN A 274 -7.52 -27.35 -7.17
C GLN A 274 -6.09 -27.37 -7.70
N ALA A 275 -5.23 -28.17 -7.09
CA ALA A 275 -3.86 -28.39 -7.55
C ALA A 275 -3.53 -29.88 -7.55
N HIS A 276 -2.84 -30.30 -8.61
CA HIS A 276 -2.37 -31.67 -8.79
C HIS A 276 -0.87 -31.70 -9.04
N SER A 277 -0.21 -32.67 -8.44
CA SER A 277 1.19 -32.96 -8.70
C SER A 277 1.29 -34.33 -9.38
N PHE A 278 1.93 -34.38 -10.54
CA PHE A 278 2.10 -35.57 -11.35
C PHE A 278 3.54 -36.08 -11.31
N ALA A 279 3.73 -37.28 -11.83
CA ALA A 279 5.06 -37.84 -12.02
C ALA A 279 5.96 -36.95 -12.88
N HIS A 280 7.28 -37.11 -12.75
CA HIS A 280 8.30 -36.37 -13.49
C HIS A 280 8.26 -34.85 -13.26
N GLY A 281 7.73 -34.38 -12.12
CA GLY A 281 7.77 -32.97 -11.70
C GLY A 281 6.79 -32.07 -12.47
N TRP A 282 5.72 -32.61 -13.04
CA TRP A 282 4.60 -31.82 -13.57
C TRP A 282 3.63 -31.42 -12.45
N GLY A 283 3.11 -30.21 -12.54
CA GLY A 283 2.01 -29.73 -11.71
C GLY A 283 0.96 -29.02 -12.55
N LEU A 284 -0.29 -29.15 -12.17
CA LEU A 284 -1.43 -28.45 -12.76
C LEU A 284 -2.20 -27.77 -11.61
N SER A 285 -2.54 -26.51 -11.77
CA SER A 285 -3.45 -25.78 -10.88
C SER A 285 -4.54 -25.12 -11.71
N TYR A 286 -5.75 -25.13 -11.22
CA TYR A 286 -6.88 -24.46 -11.87
C TYR A 286 -7.92 -24.05 -10.81
N GLY A 287 -8.72 -23.07 -11.15
CA GLY A 287 -9.74 -22.59 -10.24
C GLY A 287 -10.58 -21.48 -10.82
N ILE A 288 -11.53 -21.07 -10.00
CA ILE A 288 -12.48 -20.02 -10.31
C ILE A 288 -12.60 -19.04 -9.13
N LYS A 289 -12.78 -17.77 -9.44
CA LYS A 289 -13.16 -16.72 -8.50
C LYS A 289 -14.38 -15.99 -9.01
N GLY A 290 -15.39 -15.85 -8.16
CA GLY A 290 -16.51 -14.93 -8.33
C GLY A 290 -16.42 -13.80 -7.33
N GLN A 291 -16.62 -12.56 -7.76
CA GLN A 291 -16.68 -11.41 -6.90
C GLN A 291 -17.88 -10.54 -7.28
N PHE A 292 -18.63 -10.12 -6.28
CA PHE A 292 -19.82 -9.27 -6.43
C PHE A 292 -19.67 -8.11 -5.47
N ALA A 293 -19.75 -6.89 -5.99
CA ALA A 293 -19.66 -5.70 -5.16
C ALA A 293 -20.83 -4.75 -5.47
N SER A 294 -21.37 -4.13 -4.44
CA SER A 294 -22.32 -3.03 -4.54
C SER A 294 -21.70 -1.82 -3.85
N ASN A 295 -21.59 -0.71 -4.55
CA ASN A 295 -21.16 0.57 -4.02
C ASN A 295 -22.29 1.58 -4.15
N LYS A 296 -22.69 2.16 -3.02
CA LYS A 296 -23.59 3.30 -2.94
C LYS A 296 -22.82 4.48 -2.36
N SER A 297 -22.67 5.52 -3.14
CA SER A 297 -21.95 6.72 -2.74
C SER A 297 -22.81 7.93 -3.06
N TYR A 298 -22.93 8.86 -2.14
CA TYR A 298 -23.55 10.15 -2.39
C TYR A 298 -22.74 11.28 -1.76
N GLN A 299 -22.83 12.45 -2.37
CA GLN A 299 -22.34 13.72 -1.85
C GLN A 299 -23.39 14.80 -2.09
N THR A 300 -23.67 15.59 -1.07
CA THR A 300 -24.53 16.77 -1.16
C THR A 300 -23.77 17.97 -0.65
N THR A 301 -23.66 19.03 -1.45
CA THR A 301 -22.98 20.26 -1.04
C THR A 301 -23.97 21.42 -1.13
N ARG A 302 -23.96 22.27 -0.12
CA ARG A 302 -24.82 23.46 0.02
C ARG A 302 -23.96 24.70 0.17
N ASP A 303 -24.44 25.80 -0.40
CA ASP A 303 -23.87 27.14 -0.20
C ASP A 303 -24.22 27.71 1.19
N LYS A 304 -23.84 28.97 1.44
CA LYS A 304 -24.10 29.69 2.68
C LYS A 304 -25.61 29.98 2.91
N GLU A 305 -26.38 30.08 1.85
CA GLU A 305 -27.84 30.27 1.86
C GLU A 305 -28.59 28.94 2.07
N GLY A 306 -27.92 27.80 2.00
CA GLY A 306 -28.49 26.47 2.10
C GLY A 306 -28.96 25.87 0.77
N ASN A 307 -28.71 26.54 -0.36
CA ASN A 307 -29.05 26.02 -1.68
C ASN A 307 -28.09 24.90 -2.07
N MET A 308 -28.60 23.90 -2.77
CA MET A 308 -27.76 22.82 -3.30
C MET A 308 -26.92 23.31 -4.45
N LEU A 309 -25.66 22.91 -4.47
CA LEU A 309 -24.74 23.11 -5.59
C LEU A 309 -24.73 21.87 -6.47
N ASP A 310 -25.38 21.95 -7.64
CA ASP A 310 -25.55 20.80 -8.54
C ASP A 310 -24.21 20.22 -9.01
N ASN A 311 -23.22 21.06 -9.29
CA ASN A 311 -21.87 20.63 -9.71
C ASN A 311 -21.05 19.95 -8.60
N ALA A 312 -21.48 20.10 -7.34
CA ALA A 312 -20.84 19.50 -6.17
C ALA A 312 -21.77 18.51 -5.44
N THR A 313 -22.86 18.12 -6.09
CA THR A 313 -23.81 17.11 -5.60
C THR A 313 -23.83 15.95 -6.58
N SER A 314 -23.70 14.73 -6.07
CA SER A 314 -23.65 13.53 -6.90
C SER A 314 -24.12 12.30 -6.11
N SER A 315 -24.75 11.36 -6.81
CA SER A 315 -25.10 10.05 -6.28
C SER A 315 -24.74 8.98 -7.31
N VAL A 316 -24.07 7.94 -6.84
CA VAL A 316 -23.61 6.81 -7.68
C VAL A 316 -23.98 5.50 -7.01
N ASP A 317 -24.69 4.65 -7.75
CA ASP A 317 -24.97 3.25 -7.38
C ASP A 317 -24.36 2.34 -8.45
N ILE A 318 -23.30 1.61 -8.07
CA ILE A 318 -22.55 0.74 -8.98
C ILE A 318 -22.56 -0.68 -8.43
N ASN A 319 -23.12 -1.58 -9.23
CA ASN A 319 -23.07 -3.01 -8.97
C ASN A 319 -22.07 -3.66 -9.93
N GLU A 320 -21.10 -4.36 -9.39
CA GLU A 320 -20.01 -5.01 -10.12
C GLU A 320 -20.07 -6.52 -9.99
N ARG A 321 -19.74 -7.22 -11.08
CA ARG A 321 -19.53 -8.66 -11.11
C ARG A 321 -18.20 -8.96 -11.79
N ILE A 322 -17.38 -9.76 -11.13
CA ILE A 322 -16.10 -10.23 -11.67
C ILE A 322 -16.12 -11.75 -11.64
N TRP A 323 -15.96 -12.37 -12.80
CA TRP A 323 -15.68 -13.78 -12.94
C TRP A 323 -14.25 -13.96 -13.43
N ASN A 324 -13.48 -14.79 -12.75
CA ASN A 324 -12.11 -15.09 -13.11
C ASN A 324 -11.92 -16.60 -13.09
N VAL A 325 -11.45 -17.15 -14.20
CA VAL A 325 -11.02 -18.56 -14.29
C VAL A 325 -9.54 -18.59 -14.62
N TYR A 326 -8.82 -19.53 -14.05
CA TYR A 326 -7.40 -19.69 -14.35
C TYR A 326 -6.99 -21.14 -14.52
N ALA A 327 -5.90 -21.31 -15.27
CA ALA A 327 -5.13 -22.53 -15.35
C ALA A 327 -3.64 -22.21 -15.22
N GLY A 328 -2.91 -23.04 -14.49
CA GLY A 328 -1.48 -22.89 -14.29
C GLY A 328 -0.77 -24.25 -14.41
N PHE A 329 0.37 -24.25 -15.09
CA PHE A 329 1.22 -25.41 -15.27
C PHE A 329 2.58 -25.14 -14.62
N SER A 330 3.10 -26.10 -13.93
CA SER A 330 4.46 -26.07 -13.40
C SER A 330 5.24 -27.30 -13.84
N LYS A 331 6.54 -27.10 -14.08
CA LYS A 331 7.46 -28.17 -14.47
C LYS A 331 8.78 -28.01 -13.74
N GLN A 332 9.11 -28.99 -12.94
CA GLN A 332 10.46 -29.19 -12.46
C GLN A 332 11.21 -30.02 -13.52
N ILE A 333 11.97 -29.34 -14.39
CA ILE A 333 12.71 -29.99 -15.50
C ILE A 333 13.81 -30.90 -14.93
N ASN A 334 14.55 -30.37 -13.97
CA ASN A 334 15.57 -31.09 -13.21
C ASN A 334 15.75 -30.40 -11.84
N LYS A 335 16.72 -30.81 -11.03
CA LYS A 335 16.98 -30.21 -9.71
C LYS A 335 17.34 -28.71 -9.77
N SER A 336 17.75 -28.23 -10.95
CA SER A 336 18.24 -26.85 -11.15
C SER A 336 17.23 -25.94 -11.83
N ILE A 337 16.29 -26.46 -12.63
CA ILE A 337 15.38 -25.63 -13.44
C ILE A 337 13.93 -25.94 -13.09
N SER A 338 13.18 -24.92 -12.72
CA SER A 338 11.73 -24.96 -12.56
C SER A 338 11.07 -23.83 -13.35
N ILE A 339 9.95 -24.14 -13.97
CA ILE A 339 9.13 -23.19 -14.72
C ILE A 339 7.70 -23.30 -14.21
N GLU A 340 7.05 -22.17 -13.96
CA GLU A 340 5.64 -22.06 -13.65
C GLU A 340 5.02 -21.01 -14.58
N ALA A 341 4.03 -21.41 -15.36
CA ALA A 341 3.27 -20.53 -16.22
C ALA A 341 1.78 -20.62 -15.88
N SER A 342 1.08 -19.51 -15.86
CA SER A 342 -0.36 -19.50 -15.66
C SER A 342 -1.03 -18.44 -16.51
N VAL A 343 -2.29 -18.67 -16.81
CA VAL A 343 -3.16 -17.72 -17.47
C VAL A 343 -4.47 -17.62 -16.71
N ALA A 344 -4.94 -16.39 -16.49
CA ALA A 344 -6.26 -16.14 -15.97
C ALA A 344 -7.06 -15.35 -16.99
N ALA A 345 -8.31 -15.75 -17.22
CA ALA A 345 -9.30 -15.01 -18.01
C ALA A 345 -10.32 -14.40 -17.05
N GLU A 346 -10.58 -13.11 -17.20
CA GLU A 346 -11.46 -12.37 -16.32
C GLU A 346 -12.48 -11.58 -17.12
N GLN A 347 -13.74 -11.73 -16.75
CA GLN A 347 -14.81 -10.85 -17.16
C GLN A 347 -15.11 -9.88 -16.01
N TYR A 348 -14.99 -8.61 -16.28
CA TYR A 348 -15.46 -7.53 -15.42
C TYR A 348 -16.72 -6.92 -16.05
N HIS A 349 -17.79 -6.86 -15.27
CA HIS A 349 -19.05 -6.25 -15.67
C HIS A 349 -19.55 -5.26 -14.61
N SER A 350 -19.84 -4.05 -15.05
CA SER A 350 -20.51 -3.01 -14.27
C SER A 350 -21.34 -2.13 -15.21
N PRO A 351 -22.15 -1.19 -14.72
CA PRO A 351 -22.85 -0.22 -15.55
C PRO A 351 -21.94 0.65 -16.44
N ILE A 352 -20.66 0.80 -16.07
CA ILE A 352 -19.70 1.68 -16.76
C ILE A 352 -18.80 0.88 -17.71
N TRP A 353 -18.39 -0.34 -17.30
CA TRP A 353 -17.44 -1.15 -18.07
C TRP A 353 -17.92 -2.60 -18.18
N ASP A 354 -17.84 -3.15 -19.37
CA ASP A 354 -18.00 -4.58 -19.63
C ASP A 354 -16.82 -5.05 -20.48
N LYS A 355 -15.88 -5.78 -19.85
CA LYS A 355 -14.60 -6.11 -20.48
C LYS A 355 -14.13 -7.50 -20.12
N TRP A 356 -13.66 -8.23 -21.13
CA TRP A 356 -12.84 -9.42 -20.97
C TRP A 356 -11.36 -9.05 -20.99
N ARG A 357 -10.59 -9.69 -20.13
CA ARG A 357 -9.14 -9.53 -20.08
C ARG A 357 -8.46 -10.87 -19.80
N ILE A 358 -7.27 -11.04 -20.39
CA ILE A 358 -6.43 -12.21 -20.19
C ILE A 358 -5.14 -11.77 -19.49
N TYR A 359 -4.77 -12.52 -18.48
CA TYR A 359 -3.62 -12.22 -17.63
C TYR A 359 -2.63 -13.38 -17.61
N PRO A 360 -1.67 -13.42 -18.55
CA PRO A 360 -0.58 -14.37 -18.48
C PRO A 360 0.41 -14.01 -17.37
N SER A 361 0.98 -15.03 -16.75
CA SER A 361 2.14 -14.91 -15.85
C SER A 361 3.12 -16.04 -16.12
N LEU A 362 4.41 -15.76 -15.92
CA LEU A 362 5.51 -16.70 -16.07
C LEU A 362 6.52 -16.47 -14.96
N ASN A 363 7.02 -17.56 -14.39
CA ASN A 363 8.14 -17.56 -13.49
C ASN A 363 9.09 -18.71 -13.85
N ALA A 364 10.32 -18.40 -14.20
CA ALA A 364 11.34 -19.37 -14.54
C ALA A 364 12.54 -19.20 -13.62
N LEU A 365 12.87 -20.24 -12.87
CA LEU A 365 13.97 -20.27 -11.92
C LEU A 365 15.04 -21.24 -12.43
N TRP A 366 16.28 -20.76 -12.45
CA TRP A 366 17.43 -21.57 -12.79
C TRP A 366 18.51 -21.45 -11.71
N ASN A 367 18.68 -22.51 -10.93
CA ASN A 367 19.82 -22.70 -10.03
C ASN A 367 21.00 -23.20 -10.86
N ILE A 368 21.80 -22.29 -11.38
CA ILE A 368 22.96 -22.63 -12.22
C ILE A 368 23.94 -23.48 -11.43
N ASN A 369 24.17 -23.09 -10.16
CA ASN A 369 24.93 -23.84 -9.16
C ASN A 369 24.63 -23.26 -7.76
N ASP A 370 25.30 -23.74 -6.71
CA ASP A 370 25.11 -23.29 -5.33
C ASP A 370 25.36 -21.80 -5.09
N SER A 371 26.06 -21.15 -6.01
CA SER A 371 26.44 -19.74 -5.94
C SER A 371 25.64 -18.83 -6.85
N HIS A 372 24.97 -19.35 -7.88
CA HIS A 372 24.30 -18.57 -8.91
C HIS A 372 22.88 -19.05 -9.13
N LEU A 373 21.93 -18.17 -8.91
CA LEU A 373 20.50 -18.36 -9.16
C LEU A 373 20.01 -17.26 -10.10
N LEU A 374 19.33 -17.63 -11.16
CA LEU A 374 18.68 -16.73 -12.11
C LEU A 374 17.18 -16.92 -12.01
N ASN A 375 16.43 -15.83 -11.96
CA ASN A 375 14.96 -15.83 -12.00
C ASN A 375 14.48 -14.84 -13.06
N LEU A 376 13.70 -15.34 -14.03
CA LEU A 376 12.95 -14.53 -14.98
C LEU A 376 11.48 -14.58 -14.64
N SER A 377 10.84 -13.42 -14.53
CA SER A 377 9.41 -13.35 -14.29
C SER A 377 8.72 -12.37 -15.23
N PHE A 378 7.51 -12.72 -15.63
CA PHE A 378 6.57 -11.87 -16.35
C PHE A 378 5.22 -11.89 -15.64
N SER A 379 4.59 -10.74 -15.49
CA SER A 379 3.24 -10.63 -14.94
C SER A 379 2.45 -9.53 -15.63
N SER A 380 1.15 -9.72 -15.72
CA SER A 380 0.20 -8.73 -16.22
C SER A 380 -0.92 -8.51 -15.20
N ASN A 381 -1.45 -7.30 -15.15
CA ASN A 381 -2.57 -6.92 -14.29
C ASN A 381 -3.35 -5.75 -14.88
N SER A 382 -4.53 -5.47 -14.30
CA SER A 382 -5.30 -4.26 -14.57
C SER A 382 -5.84 -3.68 -13.28
N GLU A 383 -5.97 -2.37 -13.25
CA GLU A 383 -6.60 -1.65 -12.15
C GLU A 383 -7.78 -0.83 -12.66
N PHE A 384 -8.84 -0.82 -11.86
CA PHE A 384 -10.05 -0.03 -12.11
C PHE A 384 -10.00 1.23 -11.25
N PRO A 385 -10.42 2.39 -11.78
CA PRO A 385 -10.50 3.62 -11.00
C PRO A 385 -11.36 3.45 -9.75
N SER A 386 -11.05 4.22 -8.70
CA SER A 386 -11.86 4.21 -7.48
C SER A 386 -13.26 4.77 -7.74
N TYR A 387 -14.25 4.36 -6.96
CA TYR A 387 -15.60 4.87 -7.09
C TYR A 387 -15.68 6.40 -6.93
N TRP A 388 -14.85 6.99 -6.06
CA TRP A 388 -14.75 8.43 -5.89
C TRP A 388 -14.17 9.14 -7.11
N SER A 389 -13.17 8.54 -7.75
CA SER A 389 -12.53 9.12 -8.94
C SER A 389 -13.48 9.24 -10.13
N ILE A 390 -14.50 8.39 -10.21
CA ILE A 390 -15.48 8.36 -11.33
C ILE A 390 -16.79 9.10 -11.01
N MET A 391 -16.96 9.66 -9.81
CA MET A 391 -18.13 10.50 -9.50
C MET A 391 -18.06 11.83 -10.23
N SER A 392 -19.19 12.33 -10.73
CA SER A 392 -19.30 13.65 -11.40
C SER A 392 -19.43 14.79 -10.38
N SER A 393 -18.65 14.80 -9.31
CA SER A 393 -18.76 15.80 -8.26
C SER A 393 -17.48 16.58 -8.03
N VAL A 394 -17.61 17.78 -7.50
CA VAL A 394 -16.51 18.63 -7.08
C VAL A 394 -16.44 18.63 -5.56
N TYR A 395 -15.26 18.38 -5.04
CA TYR A 395 -14.93 18.51 -3.62
C TYR A 395 -13.98 19.68 -3.44
N TYR A 396 -14.29 20.59 -2.52
CA TYR A 396 -13.48 21.77 -2.26
C TYR A 396 -12.53 21.53 -1.09
N SER A 397 -11.24 21.43 -1.37
CA SER A 397 -10.19 21.25 -0.36
C SER A 397 -9.75 22.59 0.28
N SER A 398 -9.91 23.69 -0.43
CA SER A 398 -9.71 25.07 0.06
C SER A 398 -10.48 26.03 -0.86
N ALA A 399 -10.44 27.33 -0.60
CA ALA A 399 -11.00 28.31 -1.52
C ALA A 399 -10.36 28.25 -2.93
N TYR A 400 -9.08 27.88 -3.02
CA TYR A 400 -8.29 27.81 -4.26
C TYR A 400 -8.20 26.40 -4.87
N THR A 401 -8.42 25.33 -4.11
CA THR A 401 -8.19 23.95 -4.57
C THR A 401 -9.49 23.15 -4.66
N GLU A 402 -9.75 22.66 -5.86
CA GLU A 402 -10.91 21.82 -6.20
C GLU A 402 -10.44 20.41 -6.57
N ILE A 403 -11.14 19.39 -6.09
CA ILE A 403 -10.93 18.00 -6.48
C ILE A 403 -12.12 17.57 -7.31
N HIS A 404 -11.87 17.24 -8.56
CA HIS A 404 -12.91 16.85 -9.53
C HIS A 404 -12.87 15.35 -9.77
N GLY A 405 -14.04 14.72 -9.71
CA GLY A 405 -14.18 13.37 -10.26
C GLY A 405 -14.13 13.35 -11.78
N ASN A 406 -13.89 12.20 -12.37
CA ASN A 406 -13.80 12.01 -13.80
C ASN A 406 -14.53 10.74 -14.27
N PRO A 407 -15.80 10.84 -14.70
CA PRO A 407 -16.57 9.68 -15.20
C PRO A 407 -15.96 9.01 -16.43
N ASP A 408 -15.12 9.73 -17.20
CA ASP A 408 -14.49 9.23 -18.42
C ASP A 408 -13.22 8.40 -18.18
N LEU A 409 -12.84 8.18 -16.91
CA LEU A 409 -11.69 7.37 -16.57
C LEU A 409 -11.80 5.95 -17.13
N LYS A 410 -10.69 5.45 -17.63
CA LYS A 410 -10.57 4.08 -18.14
C LYS A 410 -9.73 3.25 -17.20
N PRO A 411 -10.08 1.96 -17.00
CA PRO A 411 -9.19 1.02 -16.33
C PRO A 411 -7.89 0.88 -17.11
N TYR A 412 -6.76 0.92 -16.41
CA TYR A 412 -5.45 0.73 -17.03
C TYR A 412 -4.88 -0.66 -16.80
N SER A 413 -3.99 -1.07 -17.69
CA SER A 413 -3.23 -2.31 -17.54
C SER A 413 -1.77 -2.03 -17.25
N TYR A 414 -1.09 -3.00 -16.64
CA TYR A 414 0.36 -2.95 -16.54
C TYR A 414 1.00 -4.32 -16.74
N TYR A 415 2.20 -4.30 -17.29
CA TYR A 415 3.00 -5.46 -17.62
C TYR A 415 4.37 -5.30 -16.98
N ASN A 416 4.79 -6.30 -16.21
CA ASN A 416 6.08 -6.27 -15.53
C ASN A 416 6.93 -7.44 -16.01
N VAL A 417 8.17 -7.14 -16.36
CA VAL A 417 9.22 -8.13 -16.64
C VAL A 417 10.34 -7.91 -15.64
N ASN A 418 10.81 -8.97 -14.99
CA ASN A 418 11.96 -8.89 -14.10
C ASN A 418 12.93 -10.02 -14.40
N LEU A 419 14.20 -9.68 -14.45
CA LEU A 419 15.32 -10.62 -14.51
C LEU A 419 16.20 -10.39 -13.30
N MET A 420 16.24 -11.35 -12.40
CA MET A 420 17.00 -11.31 -11.16
C MET A 420 18.14 -12.33 -11.21
N TRP A 421 19.34 -11.89 -10.93
CA TRP A 421 20.52 -12.73 -10.76
C TRP A 421 21.04 -12.61 -9.34
N GLN A 422 20.97 -13.69 -8.57
CA GLN A 422 21.53 -13.78 -7.23
C GLN A 422 22.88 -14.51 -7.27
N ILE A 423 23.90 -13.89 -6.66
CA ILE A 423 25.27 -14.37 -6.65
C ILE A 423 25.69 -14.65 -5.20
N LYS A 424 26.16 -15.88 -4.92
CA LYS A 424 26.65 -16.35 -3.61
C LYS A 424 25.66 -16.06 -2.46
N ARG A 425 24.34 -15.99 -2.75
CA ARG A 425 23.28 -15.60 -1.81
C ARG A 425 23.55 -14.27 -1.08
N ARG A 426 24.44 -13.46 -1.62
CA ARG A 426 24.93 -12.21 -1.03
C ARG A 426 24.67 -10.99 -1.90
N TYR A 427 24.85 -11.12 -3.20
CA TYR A 427 24.65 -10.05 -4.17
C TYR A 427 23.43 -10.36 -5.02
N THR A 428 22.63 -9.36 -5.31
CA THR A 428 21.50 -9.46 -6.23
C THR A 428 21.57 -8.35 -7.25
N LEU A 429 21.54 -8.73 -8.53
CA LEU A 429 21.37 -7.82 -9.65
C LEU A 429 19.98 -8.04 -10.22
N MET A 430 19.25 -6.99 -10.53
CA MET A 430 17.91 -7.08 -11.11
C MET A 430 17.76 -6.04 -12.21
N ALA A 431 17.32 -6.50 -13.39
CA ALA A 431 16.79 -5.66 -14.44
C ALA A 431 15.26 -5.76 -14.44
N PHE A 432 14.56 -4.65 -14.61
CA PHE A 432 13.12 -4.65 -14.67
C PHE A 432 12.57 -3.69 -15.72
N ALA A 433 11.41 -4.02 -16.25
CA ALA A 433 10.58 -3.15 -17.08
C ALA A 433 9.14 -3.17 -16.55
N SER A 434 8.53 -2.00 -16.43
CA SER A 434 7.13 -1.83 -16.08
C SER A 434 6.46 -0.94 -17.12
N LEU A 435 5.53 -1.49 -17.88
CA LEU A 435 4.79 -0.80 -18.94
C LEU A 435 3.35 -0.60 -18.48
N LYS A 436 2.88 0.65 -18.44
CA LYS A 436 1.55 1.03 -17.96
C LYS A 436 0.82 1.89 -18.99
N PRO A 437 0.22 1.26 -20.02
CA PRO A 437 -0.67 2.00 -20.93
C PRO A 437 -1.93 2.44 -20.18
N ASP A 438 -2.51 3.57 -20.60
CA ASP A 438 -3.70 4.21 -20.04
C ASP A 438 -3.59 4.51 -18.53
N TYR A 439 -2.38 4.59 -17.98
CA TYR A 439 -2.17 4.83 -16.55
C TYR A 439 -2.85 6.12 -16.09
N SER A 440 -3.67 6.03 -15.04
CA SER A 440 -4.34 7.21 -14.49
C SER A 440 -3.59 7.77 -13.29
N VAL A 441 -3.59 9.10 -13.19
CA VAL A 441 -2.99 9.82 -12.07
C VAL A 441 -3.72 11.13 -11.84
N GLN A 442 -3.85 11.51 -10.57
CA GLN A 442 -4.37 12.81 -10.16
C GLN A 442 -3.22 13.80 -10.00
N LEU A 443 -3.24 14.86 -10.81
CA LEU A 443 -2.26 15.94 -10.74
C LEU A 443 -2.95 17.30 -10.71
N PRO A 444 -2.34 18.32 -10.06
CA PRO A 444 -2.84 19.69 -10.09
C PRO A 444 -2.75 20.30 -11.48
N TYR A 445 -3.78 21.07 -11.84
CA TYR A 445 -3.82 21.90 -13.04
C TYR A 445 -4.40 23.27 -12.70
N GLN A 446 -3.69 24.36 -13.06
CA GLN A 446 -4.16 25.74 -12.88
C GLN A 446 -5.13 26.10 -14.00
N THR A 447 -6.34 26.50 -13.65
CA THR A 447 -7.34 26.95 -14.63
C THR A 447 -6.97 28.33 -15.19
N THR A 448 -7.49 28.68 -16.36
CA THR A 448 -7.23 30.00 -17.00
C THR A 448 -8.42 30.94 -16.91
N ASP A 449 -9.58 30.45 -16.53
CA ASP A 449 -10.86 31.18 -16.45
C ASP A 449 -11.14 31.74 -15.05
N ARG A 450 -10.53 31.18 -14.02
CA ARG A 450 -10.72 31.60 -12.62
C ARG A 450 -9.51 31.24 -11.76
N MET A 451 -9.46 31.80 -10.56
CA MET A 451 -8.44 31.50 -9.56
C MET A 451 -8.72 30.13 -8.89
N ALA A 452 -8.37 29.05 -9.59
CA ALA A 452 -8.52 27.70 -9.05
C ALA A 452 -7.43 26.75 -9.55
N VAL A 453 -7.05 25.79 -8.70
CA VAL A 453 -6.28 24.60 -9.06
C VAL A 453 -7.19 23.39 -8.99
N ILE A 454 -7.32 22.68 -10.09
CA ILE A 454 -8.11 21.45 -10.19
C ILE A 454 -7.19 20.24 -10.01
N LEU A 455 -7.56 19.36 -9.10
CA LEU A 455 -7.02 18.02 -8.95
C LEU A 455 -8.00 17.05 -9.59
N LYS A 456 -7.70 16.56 -10.79
CA LYS A 456 -8.54 15.60 -11.52
C LYS A 456 -7.69 14.43 -11.96
N GLU A 457 -8.15 13.22 -11.66
CA GLU A 457 -7.51 12.01 -12.17
C GLU A 457 -7.76 11.89 -13.67
N THR A 458 -6.70 11.70 -14.46
CA THR A 458 -6.77 11.58 -15.92
C THR A 458 -5.92 10.41 -16.40
N ASN A 459 -6.34 9.74 -17.47
CA ASN A 459 -5.53 8.71 -18.11
C ASN A 459 -4.43 9.38 -18.96
N PHE A 460 -3.22 8.88 -18.83
CA PHE A 460 -2.09 9.20 -19.71
C PHE A 460 -2.03 8.17 -20.85
N ASN A 461 -1.33 8.50 -21.94
CA ASN A 461 -1.06 7.51 -22.97
C ASN A 461 -0.29 6.32 -22.40
N TYR A 462 0.74 6.63 -21.59
CA TYR A 462 1.48 5.62 -20.82
C TYR A 462 2.39 6.25 -19.74
N VAL A 463 2.75 5.41 -18.77
CA VAL A 463 3.84 5.63 -17.82
C VAL A 463 4.73 4.39 -17.84
N ASN A 464 5.88 4.47 -18.49
CA ASN A 464 6.82 3.35 -18.61
C ASN A 464 8.04 3.56 -17.72
N SER A 465 8.55 2.49 -17.14
CA SER A 465 9.75 2.53 -16.31
C SER A 465 10.65 1.35 -16.63
N PHE A 466 11.95 1.61 -16.74
CA PHE A 466 13.00 0.61 -16.94
C PHE A 466 14.07 0.84 -15.88
N GLY A 467 14.59 -0.21 -15.29
CA GLY A 467 15.58 -0.03 -14.26
C GLY A 467 16.57 -1.17 -14.11
N LEU A 468 17.71 -0.80 -13.54
CA LEU A 468 18.73 -1.73 -13.07
C LEU A 468 18.95 -1.48 -11.59
N GLN A 469 18.97 -2.54 -10.81
CA GLN A 469 19.21 -2.50 -9.38
C GLN A 469 20.29 -3.48 -8.98
N ALA A 470 21.17 -3.05 -8.09
CA ALA A 470 22.14 -3.90 -7.41
C ALA A 470 21.91 -3.82 -5.91
N SER A 471 22.01 -4.96 -5.23
CA SER A 471 22.00 -5.00 -3.76
C SER A 471 23.03 -5.98 -3.23
N ALA A 472 23.52 -5.70 -2.02
CA ALA A 472 24.49 -6.53 -1.34
C ALA A 472 24.16 -6.66 0.15
N ILE A 473 24.26 -7.90 0.67
CA ILE A 473 24.21 -8.18 2.09
C ILE A 473 25.63 -8.16 2.62
N PHE A 474 25.88 -7.46 3.73
CA PHE A 474 27.17 -7.42 4.38
C PHE A 474 27.10 -7.87 5.85
N ARG A 475 28.20 -8.39 6.34
CA ARG A 475 28.39 -8.76 7.74
C ARG A 475 29.83 -8.50 8.13
N ALA A 476 30.03 -7.80 9.26
CA ALA A 476 31.34 -7.64 9.88
C ALA A 476 31.27 -8.22 11.30
N GLY A 477 31.98 -9.31 11.54
CA GLY A 477 31.95 -10.04 12.80
C GLY A 477 30.55 -10.43 13.26
N LYS A 478 30.31 -10.35 14.58
CA LYS A 478 29.00 -10.60 15.22
C LYS A 478 28.24 -9.31 15.53
N TRP A 479 28.89 -8.15 15.34
CA TRP A 479 28.35 -6.86 15.77
C TRP A 479 27.63 -6.07 14.68
N LEU A 480 27.97 -6.26 13.39
CA LEU A 480 27.37 -5.52 12.29
C LEU A 480 26.84 -6.48 11.21
N ASN A 481 25.60 -6.31 10.84
CA ASN A 481 25.02 -6.92 9.64
C ASN A 481 24.05 -5.94 8.97
N GLY A 482 23.87 -6.08 7.68
CA GLY A 482 22.99 -5.20 6.95
C GLY A 482 22.96 -5.50 5.46
N ASN A 483 22.36 -4.58 4.74
CA ASN A 483 22.27 -4.58 3.29
C ASN A 483 22.37 -3.15 2.76
N VAL A 484 22.79 -3.03 1.53
CA VAL A 484 22.75 -1.79 0.76
C VAL A 484 22.18 -2.10 -0.61
N PHE A 485 21.53 -1.11 -1.21
CA PHE A 485 21.07 -1.20 -2.59
C PHE A 485 21.23 0.13 -3.32
N ALA A 486 21.40 0.04 -4.64
CA ALA A 486 21.40 1.15 -5.57
C ALA A 486 20.56 0.77 -6.79
N ALA A 487 19.73 1.68 -7.27
CA ALA A 487 18.95 1.50 -8.48
C ALA A 487 19.02 2.72 -9.38
N GLY A 488 19.19 2.50 -10.69
CA GLY A 488 18.98 3.49 -11.75
C GLY A 488 17.64 3.20 -12.40
N ILE A 489 16.75 4.20 -12.47
CA ILE A 489 15.38 4.07 -13.01
C ILE A 489 15.17 5.13 -14.07
N TYR A 490 14.98 4.69 -15.30
CA TYR A 490 14.54 5.55 -16.40
C TYR A 490 13.02 5.51 -16.48
N LYS A 491 12.39 6.66 -16.39
CA LYS A 491 10.95 6.83 -16.45
C LYS A 491 10.57 7.65 -17.68
N HIS A 492 9.48 7.27 -18.36
CA HIS A 492 8.95 7.94 -19.53
C HIS A 492 7.42 8.08 -19.37
N ASP A 493 6.97 9.31 -19.19
CA ASP A 493 5.57 9.69 -19.01
C ASP A 493 5.09 10.46 -20.24
N LYS A 494 3.97 10.03 -20.85
CA LYS A 494 3.38 10.70 -22.01
C LYS A 494 1.88 10.84 -21.86
N SER A 495 1.36 12.02 -22.16
CA SER A 495 -0.07 12.28 -22.30
C SER A 495 -0.34 13.33 -23.39
N ASN A 496 -1.29 13.02 -24.26
CA ASN A 496 -1.85 13.97 -25.23
C ASN A 496 -3.16 14.60 -24.73
N HIS A 497 -3.64 14.19 -23.54
CA HIS A 497 -4.98 14.46 -23.03
C HIS A 497 -5.01 15.02 -21.60
N PHE A 498 -3.86 15.47 -21.08
CA PHE A 498 -3.81 16.12 -19.77
C PHE A 498 -4.25 17.58 -19.93
N PHE A 499 -5.56 17.82 -19.79
CA PHE A 499 -6.18 19.12 -20.07
C PHE A 499 -5.74 19.68 -21.46
N ASP A 500 -5.29 20.93 -21.50
CA ASP A 500 -4.69 21.58 -22.68
C ASP A 500 -3.16 21.50 -22.72
N LEU A 501 -2.55 20.67 -21.88
CA LEU A 501 -1.11 20.58 -21.66
C LEU A 501 -0.56 19.19 -22.04
N PRO A 502 -0.42 18.88 -23.34
CA PRO A 502 0.22 17.63 -23.74
C PRO A 502 1.70 17.61 -23.32
N PHE A 503 2.20 16.44 -22.95
CA PHE A 503 3.59 16.27 -22.55
C PHE A 503 4.16 14.93 -22.99
N ASP A 504 5.48 14.91 -23.20
CA ASP A 504 6.29 13.73 -23.46
C ASP A 504 7.62 13.90 -22.70
N ARG A 505 7.71 13.29 -21.51
CA ARG A 505 8.80 13.58 -20.55
C ARG A 505 9.53 12.34 -20.11
N GLN A 506 10.84 12.46 -20.01
CA GLN A 506 11.73 11.37 -19.65
C GLN A 506 12.67 11.81 -18.52
N LYS A 507 13.01 10.88 -17.64
CA LYS A 507 13.96 11.14 -16.56
C LYS A 507 14.66 9.88 -16.11
N LEU A 508 15.99 9.96 -16.03
CA LEU A 508 16.79 8.99 -15.28
C LEU A 508 16.90 9.46 -13.83
N SER A 509 16.59 8.60 -12.89
CA SER A 509 16.69 8.83 -11.46
C SER A 509 17.51 7.74 -10.78
N VAL A 510 18.10 8.08 -9.63
CA VAL A 510 18.89 7.18 -8.81
C VAL A 510 18.22 7.02 -7.46
N VAL A 511 18.14 5.80 -6.98
CA VAL A 511 17.66 5.47 -5.63
C VAL A 511 18.76 4.71 -4.90
N LEU A 512 19.12 5.17 -3.70
CA LEU A 512 20.10 4.54 -2.84
C LEU A 512 19.47 4.25 -1.49
N GLY A 513 19.82 3.14 -0.87
CA GLY A 513 19.31 2.85 0.45
C GLY A 513 19.97 1.63 1.08
N GLY A 514 19.54 1.33 2.29
CA GLY A 514 20.06 0.17 2.99
C GLY A 514 19.57 0.07 4.43
N THR A 515 20.09 -0.93 5.09
CA THR A 515 19.88 -1.17 6.52
C THR A 515 21.20 -1.59 7.14
N ALA A 516 21.56 -0.98 8.26
CA ALA A 516 22.66 -1.40 9.11
C ALA A 516 22.13 -1.76 10.50
N SER A 517 22.37 -2.99 10.95
CA SER A 517 22.01 -3.48 12.29
C SER A 517 23.28 -3.69 13.10
N ILE A 518 23.47 -2.86 14.11
CA ILE A 518 24.65 -2.79 14.96
C ILE A 518 24.28 -3.37 16.33
N LYS A 519 24.95 -4.43 16.76
CA LYS A 519 24.82 -4.98 18.10
C LYS A 519 25.70 -4.16 19.05
N LEU A 520 25.09 -3.44 20.00
CA LEU A 520 25.78 -2.52 20.89
C LEU A 520 26.32 -3.17 22.16
N CYS A 521 25.77 -4.32 22.57
CA CYS A 521 26.14 -5.02 23.79
C CYS A 521 26.31 -6.51 23.54
N ASN A 522 27.31 -7.13 24.14
CA ASN A 522 27.56 -8.57 24.02
C ASN A 522 26.73 -9.42 24.99
N THR A 523 26.46 -8.89 26.18
CA THR A 523 25.74 -9.58 27.29
C THR A 523 24.22 -9.44 27.14
N GLN A 524 23.75 -8.34 26.57
CA GLN A 524 22.32 -8.08 26.34
C GLN A 524 22.02 -7.93 24.84
N ASP A 525 20.81 -8.20 24.42
CA ASP A 525 20.38 -7.98 23.02
C ASP A 525 19.96 -6.52 22.82
N VAL A 526 20.95 -5.64 22.74
CA VAL A 526 20.79 -4.21 22.40
C VAL A 526 21.28 -3.97 21.00
N ARG A 527 20.41 -3.44 20.15
CA ARG A 527 20.71 -3.19 18.72
C ARG A 527 20.29 -1.81 18.30
N LEU A 528 21.18 -1.13 17.58
CA LEU A 528 20.88 0.04 16.79
C LEU A 528 20.70 -0.35 15.33
N ILE A 529 19.60 0.08 14.72
CA ILE A 529 19.26 -0.20 13.34
C ILE A 529 19.09 1.13 12.63
N LEU A 530 19.84 1.32 11.54
CA LEU A 530 19.84 2.53 10.73
C LEU A 530 19.31 2.20 9.32
N ASN A 531 18.42 3.05 8.80
CA ASN A 531 17.81 2.89 7.48
C ASN A 531 17.91 4.22 6.69
N PRO A 532 19.04 4.50 6.04
CA PRO A 532 19.15 5.61 5.10
C PRO A 532 18.44 5.30 3.78
N PHE A 533 17.82 6.33 3.20
CA PHE A 533 17.18 6.29 1.89
C PHE A 533 17.40 7.61 1.18
N PHE A 534 17.84 7.55 -0.07
CA PHE A 534 18.00 8.70 -0.95
C PHE A 534 17.34 8.42 -2.30
N GLN A 535 16.63 9.40 -2.82
CA GLN A 535 16.09 9.40 -4.17
C GLN A 535 16.45 10.72 -4.83
N SER A 536 17.03 10.66 -6.01
CA SER A 536 17.31 11.84 -6.83
C SER A 536 16.00 12.45 -7.39
N LYS A 537 16.10 13.54 -8.12
CA LYS A 537 14.96 14.15 -8.80
C LYS A 537 14.23 13.15 -9.70
N VAL A 538 12.88 13.11 -9.60
CA VAL A 538 11.99 12.27 -10.43
C VAL A 538 10.92 13.11 -11.10
N ILE A 539 10.22 12.54 -12.09
CA ILE A 539 9.06 13.17 -12.75
C ILE A 539 7.78 12.41 -12.43
N GLN A 540 6.67 13.14 -12.43
CA GLN A 540 5.31 12.59 -12.46
C GLN A 540 4.44 13.46 -13.37
N GLY A 541 4.21 12.99 -14.59
CA GLY A 541 3.57 13.80 -15.63
C GLY A 541 4.29 15.12 -15.84
N VAL A 542 3.57 16.23 -15.69
CA VAL A 542 4.10 17.59 -15.82
C VAL A 542 4.94 18.07 -14.63
N TYR A 543 5.01 17.30 -13.54
CA TYR A 543 5.68 17.72 -12.31
C TYR A 543 7.08 17.15 -12.18
N ASP A 544 7.98 18.00 -11.72
CA ASP A 544 9.28 17.64 -11.16
C ASP A 544 9.16 17.47 -9.65
N ILE A 545 9.67 16.36 -9.11
CA ILE A 545 9.75 16.09 -7.69
C ILE A 545 11.21 16.20 -7.27
N SER A 546 11.49 17.05 -6.29
CA SER A 546 12.85 17.31 -5.81
C SER A 546 13.48 16.08 -5.16
N PRO A 547 14.82 16.02 -5.10
CA PRO A 547 15.50 14.95 -4.38
C PRO A 547 15.06 14.88 -2.92
N ILE A 548 15.01 13.67 -2.38
CA ILE A 548 14.67 13.43 -0.98
C ILE A 548 15.70 12.53 -0.31
N PHE A 549 16.10 12.89 0.90
CA PHE A 549 16.90 12.04 1.78
C PHE A 549 16.14 11.78 3.07
N ARG A 550 15.97 10.53 3.45
CA ARG A 550 15.33 10.12 4.69
C ARG A 550 16.26 9.21 5.48
N MET A 551 16.21 9.36 6.79
CA MET A 551 16.93 8.51 7.73
C MET A 551 15.99 8.08 8.83
N ASN A 552 15.90 6.76 9.03
CA ASN A 552 15.22 6.19 10.19
C ASN A 552 16.26 5.50 11.08
N ALA A 553 16.09 5.61 12.39
CA ALA A 553 16.94 4.94 13.36
C ALA A 553 16.08 4.23 14.39
N LYS A 554 16.48 3.03 14.81
CA LYS A 554 15.77 2.24 15.82
C LYS A 554 16.77 1.70 16.83
N LEU A 555 16.53 2.00 18.09
CA LEU A 555 17.19 1.34 19.22
C LEU A 555 16.22 0.32 19.80
N GLN A 556 16.64 -0.92 19.93
CA GLN A 556 15.84 -1.98 20.54
C GLN A 556 16.65 -2.74 21.57
N TRP A 557 15.98 -3.09 22.66
CA TRP A 557 16.48 -3.97 23.70
C TRP A 557 15.52 -5.13 23.91
N SER A 558 16.04 -6.30 24.26
CA SER A 558 15.26 -7.47 24.66
C SER A 558 15.85 -8.09 25.90
N SER A 559 15.00 -8.48 26.85
CA SER A 559 15.41 -9.19 28.05
C SER A 559 16.02 -10.55 27.71
N HIS A 560 16.81 -11.12 28.65
CA HIS A 560 17.49 -12.39 28.43
C HIS A 560 16.50 -13.56 28.19
N ASP A 561 15.36 -13.56 28.89
CA ASP A 561 14.28 -14.54 28.68
C ASP A 561 13.41 -14.26 27.45
N GLY A 562 13.63 -13.14 26.77
CA GLY A 562 12.91 -12.70 25.57
C GLY A 562 11.47 -12.26 25.81
N LYS A 563 11.01 -12.13 27.06
CA LYS A 563 9.65 -11.73 27.40
C LYS A 563 9.45 -10.23 27.27
N TRP A 564 10.41 -9.43 27.72
CA TRP A 564 10.33 -7.99 27.65
C TRP A 564 11.14 -7.43 26.49
N GLY A 565 10.63 -6.38 25.89
CA GLY A 565 11.31 -5.60 24.87
C GLY A 565 11.03 -4.13 25.02
N LEU A 566 12.04 -3.31 24.80
CA LEU A 566 11.92 -1.85 24.67
C LEU A 566 12.35 -1.45 23.28
N ARG A 567 11.66 -0.46 22.73
CA ARG A 567 11.95 0.05 21.39
C ARG A 567 11.80 1.56 21.35
N ILE A 568 12.83 2.22 20.85
CA ILE A 568 12.81 3.64 20.51
C ILE A 568 13.03 3.70 18.99
N ASN A 569 12.12 4.32 18.25
CA ASN A 569 12.21 4.44 16.81
C ASN A 569 12.11 5.92 16.41
N GLY A 570 13.15 6.44 15.77
CA GLY A 570 13.16 7.73 15.09
C GLY A 570 12.84 7.53 13.61
N SER A 571 11.79 8.16 13.13
CA SER A 571 11.41 8.16 11.71
C SER A 571 11.65 9.53 11.11
N ASN A 572 12.14 9.58 9.86
CA ASN A 572 12.45 10.83 9.14
C ASN A 572 13.19 11.86 10.01
N ILE A 573 14.26 11.41 10.70
CA ILE A 573 14.97 12.21 11.73
C ILE A 573 15.53 13.55 11.24
N PHE A 574 15.68 13.71 9.91
CA PHE A 574 16.10 14.98 9.28
C PHE A 574 14.92 15.83 8.78
N ASN A 575 13.67 15.42 9.06
CA ASN A 575 12.46 16.14 8.70
C ASN A 575 12.40 16.51 7.20
N SER A 576 12.72 15.55 6.34
CA SER A 576 12.73 15.75 4.89
C SER A 576 11.34 15.99 4.34
N LYS A 577 11.19 17.04 3.52
CA LYS A 577 9.91 17.49 2.95
C LYS A 577 9.82 17.13 1.46
N ALA A 578 8.62 16.86 0.98
CA ALA A 578 8.38 16.72 -0.45
C ALA A 578 8.22 18.12 -1.08
N ASP A 579 8.91 18.37 -2.20
CA ASP A 579 8.84 19.61 -2.98
C ASP A 579 8.58 19.23 -4.45
N THR A 580 7.48 19.75 -4.99
CA THR A 580 7.04 19.49 -6.37
C THR A 580 6.88 20.79 -7.12
N ARG A 581 7.27 20.80 -8.40
CA ARG A 581 7.16 21.97 -9.26
C ARG A 581 6.76 21.60 -10.68
N SER A 582 5.84 22.37 -11.27
CA SER A 582 5.55 22.36 -12.71
C SER A 582 5.79 23.75 -13.28
N VAL A 583 6.54 23.82 -14.38
CA VAL A 583 6.70 25.02 -15.19
C VAL A 583 6.62 24.57 -16.64
N GLN A 584 5.40 24.33 -17.13
CA GLN A 584 5.16 23.84 -18.49
C GLN A 584 3.93 24.53 -19.08
N GLY A 585 4.02 24.97 -20.33
CA GLY A 585 2.95 25.70 -21.00
C GLY A 585 2.56 26.95 -20.22
N ASN A 586 1.29 27.05 -19.87
CA ASN A 586 0.73 28.11 -19.05
C ASN A 586 0.86 27.89 -17.53
N GLN A 587 1.34 26.73 -17.10
CA GLN A 587 1.45 26.35 -15.69
C GLN A 587 2.75 26.85 -15.06
N ASP A 588 2.65 27.47 -13.88
CA ASP A 588 3.78 27.74 -12.98
C ASP A 588 3.29 27.55 -11.55
N TYR A 589 3.53 26.33 -11.02
CA TYR A 589 3.00 25.89 -9.74
C TYR A 589 4.05 25.13 -8.97
N ARG A 590 4.24 25.47 -7.71
CA ARG A 590 5.12 24.78 -6.78
C ARG A 590 4.38 24.47 -5.50
N MET A 591 4.54 23.26 -5.00
CA MET A 591 3.96 22.83 -3.74
C MET A 591 5.02 22.12 -2.89
N LYS A 592 5.16 22.54 -1.65
CA LYS A 592 5.93 21.85 -0.63
C LYS A 592 4.97 21.22 0.37
N ILE A 593 5.15 19.95 0.65
CA ILE A 593 4.32 19.20 1.59
C ILE A 593 5.21 18.66 2.71
N ASN A 594 4.77 18.84 3.95
CA ASN A 594 5.36 18.24 5.13
C ASN A 594 4.27 17.49 5.90
N ASN A 595 4.04 16.26 5.52
CA ASN A 595 3.12 15.30 6.17
C ASN A 595 3.85 14.11 6.81
N ASP A 596 5.18 14.10 6.75
CA ASP A 596 6.03 13.05 7.31
C ASP A 596 7.08 13.71 8.23
N TRP A 597 6.61 14.17 9.38
CA TRP A 597 7.44 14.86 10.37
C TRP A 597 8.46 13.92 11.01
N ALA A 598 9.58 14.50 11.43
CA ALA A 598 10.48 13.80 12.32
C ALA A 598 9.71 13.31 13.56
N THR A 599 9.72 12.00 13.77
CA THR A 599 8.88 11.35 14.77
C THR A 599 9.70 10.42 15.63
N VAL A 600 9.47 10.45 16.94
CA VAL A 600 10.04 9.49 17.88
C VAL A 600 8.92 8.63 18.47
N THR A 601 9.08 7.32 18.40
CA THR A 601 8.15 6.35 19.00
C THR A 601 8.85 5.57 20.10
N PHE A 602 8.23 5.53 21.28
CA PHE A 602 8.63 4.66 22.38
C PHE A 602 7.61 3.54 22.53
N ALA A 603 8.08 2.29 22.67
CA ALA A 603 7.18 1.14 22.87
C ALA A 603 7.77 0.12 23.85
N VAL A 604 6.89 -0.39 24.71
CA VAL A 604 7.12 -1.51 25.60
C VAL A 604 6.41 -2.73 25.06
N ILE A 605 7.09 -3.86 25.06
CA ILE A 605 6.58 -5.13 24.51
C ILE A 605 6.67 -6.17 25.61
N TYR A 606 5.55 -6.86 25.88
CA TYR A 606 5.53 -8.01 26.77
C TYR A 606 5.03 -9.24 26.02
N LYS A 607 5.73 -10.37 26.14
CA LYS A 607 5.44 -11.64 25.49
C LYS A 607 5.27 -12.72 26.54
N PHE A 608 4.28 -13.59 26.39
CA PHE A 608 4.00 -14.68 27.34
C PHE A 608 3.64 -16.00 26.63
N GLY A 609 3.53 -17.07 27.40
CA GLY A 609 3.10 -18.39 26.89
C GLY A 609 4.15 -19.11 26.04
N GLY A 610 5.43 -19.07 26.43
CA GLY A 610 6.52 -19.75 25.72
C GLY A 610 6.82 -19.15 24.35
N TYR A 611 6.53 -17.88 24.19
CA TYR A 611 6.83 -17.07 23.03
C TYR A 611 8.36 -16.84 22.92
N LYS A 612 9.09 -17.91 22.49
CA LYS A 612 10.52 -17.76 22.16
C LYS A 612 10.62 -17.27 20.72
N GLU A 613 11.22 -16.11 20.53
CA GLU A 613 11.68 -15.68 19.22
C GLU A 613 12.83 -16.63 18.83
N LYS A 614 12.51 -17.78 18.21
CA LYS A 614 13.56 -18.61 17.64
C LYS A 614 14.30 -17.76 16.62
N LYS A 615 15.62 -17.65 16.77
CA LYS A 615 16.50 -17.20 15.68
C LYS A 615 16.11 -18.01 14.47
N VAL A 616 15.42 -17.39 13.51
CA VAL A 616 15.19 -18.03 12.22
C VAL A 616 16.56 -18.20 11.63
N LYS A 617 16.97 -19.44 11.40
CA LYS A 617 18.04 -19.76 10.43
C LYS A 617 17.75 -18.92 9.19
N ALA A 618 18.79 -18.39 8.57
CA ALA A 618 18.68 -17.60 7.34
C ALA A 618 17.54 -18.15 6.48
N ILE A 619 16.62 -17.29 6.08
CA ILE A 619 15.47 -17.68 5.26
C ILE A 619 16.05 -18.45 4.10
N ASP A 620 15.59 -19.66 3.91
CA ASP A 620 15.98 -20.47 2.77
C ASP A 620 15.43 -19.77 1.51
N THR A 621 16.29 -18.98 0.89
CA THR A 621 15.99 -18.29 -0.37
C THR A 621 16.02 -19.25 -1.55
N SER A 622 16.29 -20.56 -1.33
CA SER A 622 16.30 -21.58 -2.37
C SER A 622 14.91 -21.83 -2.99
N ARG A 623 13.85 -21.23 -2.42
CA ARG A 623 12.47 -21.28 -2.91
C ARG A 623 11.91 -19.89 -3.22
N MET A 624 12.74 -18.91 -3.58
CA MET A 624 12.23 -17.71 -4.24
C MET A 624 11.73 -18.14 -5.62
N GLY A 625 10.43 -18.36 -5.75
CA GLY A 625 9.82 -18.74 -7.03
C GLY A 625 8.97 -20.02 -7.00
N HIS A 626 8.47 -20.47 -5.86
CA HIS A 626 7.45 -21.52 -5.79
C HIS A 626 6.11 -20.96 -5.39
#